data_837f75aefef36970c669b6089e8065b6
#
_entry.id   837f75aefef36970c669b6089e8065b6
#
_cell.length_a   1.000
_cell.length_b   1.000
_cell.length_c   1.000
_cell.angle_alpha   90.00
_cell.angle_beta   90.00
_cell.angle_gamma   90.00
#
_symmetry.space_group_name_H-M   'P 1'
#
loop_
_entity.id
_entity.type
_entity.pdbx_description
1 polymer ?
#
loop_
_entity_poly.entity_id
_entity_poly.type
_entity_poly.pdbx_seq_one_letter_code
_entity_poly.pdbx_strand_id
1 'polypeptide(L)'
;MGDNPLGRTGALSPEVDLIRIEPVFHEKIWGGRKLETEFGYTIPDGPIGECWAISAHPAGDCHVRDGAYAGMLLSSLWTEHHELFGAAEGDRFPLLIKFLDAAKDLSIQVHPDDAYAAEHEGGSLGKCECWYVLHADPNATIVVGQRAKSPEEFGRLVEEGRWSELLNEVPVHAGDFFQIAPGTVHAIKGGTMVLETQQSSDITYRVYDYDRVQADGTKRELHLQKSLDVIDFGAKPITSGRVSAPTTNGITQLVCCQIGRAHV
;
A
#
# COMPACT_ATOMS: atom_id res chain seq x y z
N MET A 1 -55.79 8.34 -9.83
CA MET A 1 -55.40 6.96 -9.46
C MET A 1 -54.30 6.55 -10.43
N GLY A 2 -53.10 6.56 -9.99
CA GLY A 2 -51.91 6.21 -10.76
C GLY A 2 -50.85 5.79 -9.77
N ASP A 3 -50.65 4.48 -9.67
CA ASP A 3 -49.72 3.85 -8.74
C ASP A 3 -48.27 4.26 -9.03
N ASN A 4 -47.59 4.69 -8.01
CA ASN A 4 -46.15 5.00 -8.01
C ASN A 4 -45.36 3.70 -7.73
N PRO A 5 -44.54 3.18 -8.66
CA PRO A 5 -43.78 1.93 -8.43
C PRO A 5 -42.41 2.14 -7.81
N LEU A 6 -42.19 3.12 -6.93
CA LEU A 6 -40.94 3.37 -6.21
C LEU A 6 -41.10 3.12 -4.70
N GLY A 7 -41.66 1.96 -4.34
CA GLY A 7 -41.78 1.52 -2.98
C GLY A 7 -40.82 0.38 -2.64
N ARG A 8 -39.52 0.62 -2.55
CA ARG A 8 -38.60 -0.14 -1.71
C ARG A 8 -37.52 0.79 -1.17
N THR A 9 -37.90 1.62 -0.21
CA THR A 9 -36.95 2.06 0.80
C THR A 9 -36.71 0.87 1.73
N GLY A 10 -35.78 0.01 1.36
CA GLY A 10 -35.14 -0.88 2.32
C GLY A 10 -34.38 0.02 3.25
N ALA A 11 -34.99 0.41 4.36
CA ALA A 11 -34.26 0.96 5.49
C ALA A 11 -33.27 -0.11 5.90
N LEU A 12 -31.98 0.17 5.69
CA LEU A 12 -30.89 -0.59 6.30
C LEU A 12 -31.25 -0.63 7.80
N SER A 13 -31.28 -1.81 8.37
CA SER A 13 -31.53 -1.94 9.81
C SER A 13 -30.44 -1.16 10.55
N PRO A 14 -30.75 -0.48 11.67
CA PRO A 14 -29.78 0.35 12.41
C PRO A 14 -28.53 -0.39 12.89
N GLU A 15 -28.44 -1.68 12.68
CA GLU A 15 -27.33 -2.55 13.13
C GLU A 15 -26.17 -2.67 12.12
N VAL A 16 -26.25 -2.04 10.91
CA VAL A 16 -25.26 -2.25 9.84
C VAL A 16 -24.54 -0.96 9.44
N ASP A 17 -24.63 0.10 10.21
CA ASP A 17 -23.99 1.39 9.87
C ASP A 17 -22.46 1.36 9.93
N LEU A 18 -21.84 0.37 10.57
CA LEU A 18 -20.39 0.23 10.68
C LEU A 18 -19.97 -1.23 10.78
N ILE A 19 -19.14 -1.68 9.83
CA ILE A 19 -18.51 -2.99 9.87
C ILE A 19 -17.10 -2.84 10.41
N ARG A 20 -16.83 -3.43 11.57
CA ARG A 20 -15.50 -3.44 12.20
C ARG A 20 -14.69 -4.63 11.71
N ILE A 21 -13.49 -4.37 11.24
CA ILE A 21 -12.59 -5.38 10.68
C ILE A 21 -11.48 -5.68 11.69
N GLU A 22 -11.16 -6.95 11.88
CA GLU A 22 -10.01 -7.41 12.64
C GLU A 22 -8.78 -7.44 11.72
N PRO A 23 -7.71 -6.68 12.01
CA PRO A 23 -6.54 -6.60 11.15
C PRO A 23 -5.70 -7.89 11.20
N VAL A 24 -4.92 -8.12 10.14
CA VAL A 24 -3.91 -9.18 10.07
C VAL A 24 -2.52 -8.57 10.21
N PHE A 25 -1.70 -9.12 11.11
CA PHE A 25 -0.34 -8.65 11.35
C PHE A 25 0.69 -9.55 10.67
N HIS A 26 1.71 -8.93 10.07
CA HIS A 26 2.79 -9.64 9.40
C HIS A 26 4.14 -9.26 10.00
N GLU A 27 4.88 -10.28 10.43
CA GLU A 27 6.28 -10.13 10.81
C GLU A 27 7.12 -9.83 9.55
N LYS A 28 7.99 -8.84 9.66
CA LYS A 28 8.91 -8.42 8.61
C LYS A 28 10.29 -8.16 9.21
N ILE A 29 11.33 -8.57 8.51
CA ILE A 29 12.74 -8.37 8.91
C ILE A 29 13.10 -6.89 9.22
N TRP A 30 12.32 -5.96 8.70
CA TRP A 30 12.46 -4.51 8.87
C TRP A 30 11.44 -3.90 9.85
N GLY A 31 10.53 -4.71 10.39
CA GLY A 31 9.43 -4.27 11.23
C GLY A 31 9.84 -3.69 12.58
N GLY A 32 8.92 -2.95 13.16
CA GLY A 32 9.04 -2.27 14.45
C GLY A 32 7.99 -2.70 15.48
N ARG A 33 7.74 -1.81 16.46
CA ARG A 33 6.76 -2.00 17.52
C ARG A 33 5.86 -0.75 17.72
N LYS A 34 5.91 0.24 16.80
CA LYS A 34 5.10 1.47 16.93
C LYS A 34 3.60 1.20 16.84
N LEU A 35 3.18 0.14 16.14
CA LEU A 35 1.78 -0.32 16.13
C LEU A 35 1.27 -0.57 17.56
N GLU A 36 2.10 -1.10 18.45
CA GLU A 36 1.76 -1.32 19.87
C GLU A 36 1.94 -0.04 20.69
N THR A 37 3.12 0.60 20.59
CA THR A 37 3.51 1.68 21.51
C THR A 37 2.81 3.01 21.23
N GLU A 38 2.46 3.28 19.97
CA GLU A 38 1.84 4.55 19.55
C GLU A 38 0.35 4.40 19.20
N PHE A 39 -0.07 3.22 18.71
CA PHE A 39 -1.46 2.99 18.29
C PHE A 39 -2.24 2.06 19.22
N GLY A 40 -1.57 1.44 20.22
CA GLY A 40 -2.22 0.60 21.23
C GLY A 40 -2.77 -0.72 20.71
N TYR A 41 -2.30 -1.20 19.55
CA TYR A 41 -2.64 -2.53 19.07
C TYR A 41 -2.01 -3.61 19.95
N THR A 42 -2.75 -4.69 20.19
CA THR A 42 -2.16 -5.92 20.69
C THR A 42 -1.58 -6.68 19.50
N ILE A 43 -0.26 -6.72 19.40
CA ILE A 43 0.43 -7.35 18.27
C ILE A 43 1.25 -8.55 18.72
N PRO A 44 1.51 -9.53 17.85
CA PRO A 44 2.38 -10.67 18.15
C PRO A 44 3.79 -10.23 18.59
N ASP A 45 4.52 -11.15 19.24
CA ASP A 45 5.93 -10.95 19.51
C ASP A 45 6.74 -10.84 18.22
N GLY A 46 7.91 -10.18 18.28
CA GLY A 46 8.79 -10.00 17.13
C GLY A 46 8.63 -8.67 16.39
N PRO A 47 9.33 -8.50 15.28
CA PRO A 47 9.30 -7.27 14.48
C PRO A 47 8.08 -7.26 13.56
N ILE A 48 7.01 -6.60 13.97
CA ILE A 48 5.79 -6.47 13.15
C ILE A 48 5.92 -5.27 12.23
N GLY A 49 6.10 -5.53 10.93
CA GLY A 49 6.27 -4.47 9.94
C GLY A 49 4.96 -4.02 9.28
N GLU A 50 3.98 -4.91 9.16
CA GLU A 50 2.72 -4.60 8.49
C GLU A 50 1.50 -4.99 9.34
N CYS A 51 0.55 -4.07 9.42
CA CYS A 51 -0.81 -4.32 9.85
C CYS A 51 -1.72 -4.16 8.63
N TRP A 52 -2.24 -5.24 8.10
CA TRP A 52 -3.25 -5.21 7.05
C TRP A 52 -4.59 -4.90 7.69
N ALA A 53 -4.92 -3.63 7.70
CA ALA A 53 -6.09 -3.12 8.42
C ALA A 53 -7.40 -3.43 7.67
N ILE A 54 -7.38 -3.38 6.33
CA ILE A 54 -8.49 -3.77 5.46
C ILE A 54 -7.91 -4.56 4.30
N SER A 55 -8.20 -5.85 4.24
CA SER A 55 -7.68 -6.76 3.23
C SER A 55 -8.65 -7.91 2.97
N ALA A 56 -8.92 -8.17 1.70
CA ALA A 56 -9.52 -9.40 1.21
C ALA A 56 -8.51 -10.22 0.37
N HIS A 57 -7.22 -9.94 0.52
CA HIS A 57 -6.16 -10.62 -0.20
C HIS A 57 -5.90 -12.00 0.41
N PRO A 58 -5.71 -13.07 -0.39
CA PRO A 58 -5.54 -14.44 0.14
C PRO A 58 -4.38 -14.61 1.13
N ALA A 59 -3.33 -13.77 1.03
CA ALA A 59 -2.19 -13.81 1.95
C ALA A 59 -2.49 -13.20 3.34
N GLY A 60 -3.65 -12.59 3.54
CA GLY A 60 -4.04 -11.94 4.79
C GLY A 60 -5.46 -11.36 4.70
N ASP A 61 -6.44 -12.25 4.52
CA ASP A 61 -7.85 -11.88 4.46
C ASP A 61 -8.36 -11.55 5.87
N CYS A 62 -8.85 -10.34 6.04
CA CYS A 62 -9.36 -9.84 7.31
C CYS A 62 -10.73 -10.44 7.65
N HIS A 63 -11.03 -10.53 8.95
CA HIS A 63 -12.34 -10.96 9.43
C HIS A 63 -13.17 -9.77 9.90
N VAL A 64 -14.49 -9.89 9.76
CA VAL A 64 -15.43 -9.02 10.46
C VAL A 64 -15.34 -9.33 11.96
N ARG A 65 -15.05 -8.31 12.76
CA ARG A 65 -14.80 -8.44 14.18
C ARG A 65 -16.04 -8.77 14.99
N ASP A 66 -17.17 -8.12 14.68
CA ASP A 66 -18.42 -8.23 15.43
C ASP A 66 -19.63 -7.81 14.59
N GLY A 67 -20.84 -7.88 15.17
CA GLY A 67 -22.10 -7.56 14.50
C GLY A 67 -22.68 -8.75 13.74
N ALA A 68 -23.58 -8.47 12.78
CA ALA A 68 -24.34 -9.49 12.03
C ALA A 68 -23.46 -10.42 11.19
N TYR A 69 -22.27 -9.96 10.80
CA TYR A 69 -21.33 -10.68 9.94
C TYR A 69 -20.08 -11.14 10.69
N ALA A 70 -20.12 -11.18 12.03
CA ALA A 70 -18.96 -11.53 12.85
C ALA A 70 -18.31 -12.86 12.42
N GLY A 71 -16.97 -12.83 12.24
CA GLY A 71 -16.17 -13.97 11.82
C GLY A 71 -16.15 -14.24 10.31
N MET A 72 -16.96 -13.52 9.50
CA MET A 72 -16.91 -13.65 8.05
C MET A 72 -15.63 -13.00 7.51
N LEU A 73 -14.99 -13.63 6.53
CA LEU A 73 -13.88 -13.06 5.79
C LEU A 73 -14.34 -11.87 4.94
N LEU A 74 -13.50 -10.86 4.77
CA LEU A 74 -13.84 -9.70 3.94
C LEU A 74 -14.05 -10.11 2.48
N SER A 75 -13.30 -11.10 1.97
CA SER A 75 -13.50 -11.65 0.63
C SER A 75 -14.89 -12.31 0.47
N SER A 76 -15.32 -13.06 1.49
CA SER A 76 -16.68 -13.65 1.50
C SER A 76 -17.75 -12.57 1.61
N LEU A 77 -17.54 -11.57 2.46
CA LEU A 77 -18.47 -10.44 2.59
C LEU A 77 -18.63 -9.69 1.25
N TRP A 78 -17.52 -9.47 0.52
CA TRP A 78 -17.55 -8.88 -0.81
C TRP A 78 -18.39 -9.68 -1.80
N THR A 79 -18.23 -11.01 -1.78
CA THR A 79 -18.88 -11.91 -2.74
C THR A 79 -20.33 -12.15 -2.41
N GLU A 80 -20.66 -12.34 -1.12
CA GLU A 80 -21.98 -12.78 -0.66
C GLU A 80 -22.91 -11.62 -0.30
N HIS A 81 -22.34 -10.45 0.05
CA HIS A 81 -23.02 -9.25 0.51
C HIS A 81 -22.54 -8.00 -0.21
N HIS A 82 -22.43 -8.09 -1.54
CA HIS A 82 -21.89 -7.01 -2.37
C HIS A 82 -22.67 -5.70 -2.24
N GLU A 83 -23.96 -5.76 -1.89
CA GLU A 83 -24.81 -4.60 -1.63
C GLU A 83 -24.29 -3.67 -0.51
N LEU A 84 -23.44 -4.19 0.39
CA LEU A 84 -22.82 -3.40 1.48
C LEU A 84 -21.73 -2.45 0.97
N PHE A 85 -21.22 -2.67 -0.24
CA PHE A 85 -20.13 -1.91 -0.84
C PHE A 85 -20.63 -0.87 -1.86
N GLY A 86 -21.94 -0.65 -1.89
CA GLY A 86 -22.57 0.36 -2.77
C GLY A 86 -22.46 0.00 -4.24
N ALA A 87 -21.95 0.93 -5.08
CA ALA A 87 -21.81 0.75 -6.51
C ALA A 87 -20.38 0.30 -6.92
N ALA A 88 -19.58 -0.19 -5.99
CA ALA A 88 -18.25 -0.71 -6.33
C ALA A 88 -18.40 -1.95 -7.21
N GLU A 89 -17.62 -2.03 -8.29
CA GLU A 89 -17.65 -3.12 -9.27
C GLU A 89 -16.40 -3.98 -9.15
N GLY A 90 -16.49 -5.22 -9.65
CA GLY A 90 -15.35 -6.16 -9.73
C GLY A 90 -15.64 -7.50 -9.06
N ASP A 91 -14.83 -8.48 -9.43
CA ASP A 91 -14.90 -9.86 -8.93
C ASP A 91 -14.20 -10.05 -7.57
N ARG A 92 -13.42 -9.06 -7.14
CA ARG A 92 -12.65 -9.05 -5.89
C ARG A 92 -12.66 -7.69 -5.24
N PHE A 93 -12.51 -7.66 -3.91
CA PHE A 93 -12.37 -6.40 -3.17
C PHE A 93 -11.11 -5.65 -3.66
N PRO A 94 -11.25 -4.38 -4.08
CA PRO A 94 -10.22 -3.73 -4.90
C PRO A 94 -9.01 -3.18 -4.12
N LEU A 95 -9.13 -3.05 -2.81
CA LEU A 95 -8.16 -2.33 -1.99
C LEU A 95 -7.42 -3.25 -1.01
N LEU A 96 -6.22 -2.83 -0.66
CA LEU A 96 -5.47 -3.33 0.48
C LEU A 96 -4.93 -2.13 1.25
N ILE A 97 -5.36 -1.95 2.50
CA ILE A 97 -5.00 -0.83 3.35
C ILE A 97 -4.14 -1.33 4.51
N LYS A 98 -2.96 -0.75 4.66
CA LYS A 98 -1.95 -1.18 5.64
C LYS A 98 -1.43 -0.03 6.46
N PHE A 99 -1.06 -0.33 7.69
CA PHE A 99 -0.07 0.45 8.42
C PHE A 99 1.29 -0.24 8.29
N LEU A 100 2.30 0.51 7.88
CA LEU A 100 3.68 0.03 7.76
C LEU A 100 4.53 0.71 8.84
N ASP A 101 5.16 -0.08 9.70
CA ASP A 101 6.09 0.40 10.74
C ASP A 101 7.51 -0.02 10.37
N ALA A 102 8.24 0.90 9.75
CA ALA A 102 9.60 0.68 9.29
C ALA A 102 10.61 1.04 10.38
N ALA A 103 11.07 0.06 11.17
CA ALA A 103 12.21 0.23 12.06
C ALA A 103 13.55 0.19 11.31
N LYS A 104 13.58 -0.46 10.13
CA LYS A 104 14.72 -0.49 9.20
C LYS A 104 14.23 -0.25 7.78
N ASP A 105 15.16 0.02 6.87
CA ASP A 105 14.83 0.26 5.46
C ASP A 105 14.12 -0.94 4.82
N LEU A 106 13.03 -0.69 4.10
CA LEU A 106 12.42 -1.66 3.20
C LEU A 106 13.30 -1.83 1.96
N SER A 107 13.13 -2.93 1.24
CA SER A 107 13.84 -3.14 -0.04
C SER A 107 13.54 -2.01 -1.02
N ILE A 108 14.50 -1.69 -1.86
CA ILE A 108 14.28 -0.86 -3.05
C ILE A 108 13.51 -1.70 -4.05
N GLN A 109 12.36 -1.21 -4.50
CA GLN A 109 11.38 -1.97 -5.26
C GLN A 109 10.63 -1.12 -6.28
N VAL A 110 9.95 -1.80 -7.18
CA VAL A 110 9.01 -1.21 -8.15
C VAL A 110 7.84 -2.17 -8.34
N HIS A 111 6.70 -1.64 -8.73
CA HIS A 111 5.48 -2.42 -8.97
C HIS A 111 5.02 -2.29 -10.43
N PRO A 112 4.45 -3.36 -11.02
CA PRO A 112 3.87 -3.32 -12.35
C PRO A 112 2.51 -2.59 -12.34
N ASP A 113 2.07 -2.19 -13.53
CA ASP A 113 0.68 -1.81 -13.79
C ASP A 113 -0.22 -3.05 -13.99
N ASP A 114 -1.53 -2.82 -14.15
CA ASP A 114 -2.52 -3.88 -14.33
C ASP A 114 -2.27 -4.72 -15.60
N ALA A 115 -1.81 -4.10 -16.69
CA ALA A 115 -1.59 -4.80 -17.96
C ALA A 115 -0.43 -5.77 -17.84
N TYR A 116 0.69 -5.31 -17.30
CA TYR A 116 1.87 -6.15 -17.10
C TYR A 116 1.59 -7.26 -16.06
N ALA A 117 0.93 -6.94 -14.95
CA ALA A 117 0.60 -7.92 -13.91
C ALA A 117 -0.36 -8.99 -14.44
N ALA A 118 -1.37 -8.62 -15.24
CA ALA A 118 -2.30 -9.58 -15.83
C ALA A 118 -1.59 -10.58 -16.75
N GLU A 119 -0.59 -10.12 -17.52
CA GLU A 119 0.15 -10.96 -18.46
C GLU A 119 1.21 -11.84 -17.77
N HIS A 120 1.97 -11.27 -16.81
CA HIS A 120 3.16 -11.90 -16.26
C HIS A 120 2.99 -12.47 -14.84
N GLU A 121 1.88 -12.16 -14.15
CA GLU A 121 1.62 -12.57 -12.77
C GLU A 121 0.25 -13.27 -12.60
N GLY A 122 -0.09 -14.10 -13.58
CA GLY A 122 -1.25 -15.01 -13.50
C GLY A 122 -2.61 -14.33 -13.37
N GLY A 123 -2.81 -13.16 -13.98
CA GLY A 123 -4.07 -12.43 -13.93
C GLY A 123 -4.21 -11.54 -12.68
N SER A 124 -3.12 -11.28 -11.98
CA SER A 124 -3.11 -10.38 -10.83
C SER A 124 -3.34 -8.93 -11.23
N LEU A 125 -3.76 -8.11 -10.23
CA LEU A 125 -3.78 -6.66 -10.37
C LEU A 125 -2.35 -6.10 -10.31
N GLY A 126 -2.14 -4.97 -10.96
CA GLY A 126 -0.98 -4.13 -10.71
C GLY A 126 -0.99 -3.57 -9.30
N LYS A 127 -0.01 -2.73 -8.96
CA LYS A 127 0.08 -2.14 -7.63
C LYS A 127 0.36 -0.65 -7.70
N CYS A 128 -0.73 0.10 -7.88
CA CYS A 128 -0.73 1.54 -7.61
C CYS A 128 -0.99 1.75 -6.13
N GLU A 129 -0.21 2.61 -5.48
CA GLU A 129 -0.32 2.86 -4.06
C GLU A 129 -0.13 4.33 -3.71
N CYS A 130 -0.52 4.70 -2.49
CA CYS A 130 -0.20 5.99 -1.92
C CYS A 130 0.14 5.84 -0.44
N TRP A 131 0.98 6.75 0.05
CA TRP A 131 1.40 6.80 1.44
C TRP A 131 1.00 8.11 2.10
N TYR A 132 0.33 8.01 3.24
CA TYR A 132 0.19 9.12 4.17
C TYR A 132 1.12 8.89 5.36
N VAL A 133 2.03 9.80 5.60
CA VAL A 133 3.06 9.64 6.64
C VAL A 133 2.47 9.95 8.01
N LEU A 134 2.43 8.94 8.87
CA LEU A 134 1.92 9.05 10.23
C LEU A 134 3.00 9.48 11.22
N HIS A 135 4.21 8.97 11.03
CA HIS A 135 5.38 9.28 11.84
C HIS A 135 6.64 9.30 10.99
N ALA A 136 7.56 10.19 11.30
CA ALA A 136 8.90 10.23 10.74
C ALA A 136 9.89 10.68 11.82
N ASP A 137 10.95 9.93 12.00
CA ASP A 137 12.06 10.31 12.89
C ASP A 137 12.76 11.58 12.35
N PRO A 138 13.47 12.36 13.19
CA PRO A 138 14.24 13.50 12.72
C PRO A 138 15.20 13.12 11.58
N ASN A 139 15.16 13.87 10.48
CA ASN A 139 15.97 13.66 9.26
C ASN A 139 15.65 12.35 8.50
N ALA A 140 14.49 11.72 8.75
CA ALA A 140 14.05 10.58 7.96
C ALA A 140 13.92 10.95 6.48
N THR A 141 14.23 9.99 5.62
CA THR A 141 14.06 10.10 4.16
C THR A 141 13.33 8.88 3.64
N ILE A 142 12.76 8.99 2.45
CA ILE A 142 12.24 7.87 1.67
C ILE A 142 12.82 7.95 0.25
N VAL A 143 12.78 6.83 -0.46
CA VAL A 143 13.11 6.81 -1.90
C VAL A 143 11.81 6.92 -2.70
N VAL A 144 11.71 7.91 -3.59
CA VAL A 144 10.60 8.04 -4.54
C VAL A 144 11.15 8.51 -5.89
N GLY A 145 11.32 7.56 -6.79
CA GLY A 145 11.90 7.77 -8.11
C GLY A 145 13.38 7.39 -8.21
N GLN A 146 13.87 7.46 -9.43
CA GLN A 146 15.25 7.17 -9.80
C GLN A 146 15.75 8.21 -10.83
N ARG A 147 17.06 8.23 -11.13
CA ARG A 147 17.71 9.26 -11.98
C ARG A 147 18.28 8.76 -13.30
N ALA A 148 18.37 7.43 -13.49
CA ALA A 148 18.82 6.85 -14.75
C ALA A 148 17.86 7.20 -15.90
N LYS A 149 18.38 7.29 -17.11
CA LYS A 149 17.62 7.68 -18.29
C LYS A 149 17.28 6.51 -19.21
N SER A 150 17.86 5.34 -18.92
CA SER A 150 17.58 4.12 -19.66
C SER A 150 17.73 2.88 -18.78
N PRO A 151 17.17 1.72 -19.19
CA PRO A 151 17.37 0.44 -18.54
C PRO A 151 18.84 0.06 -18.38
N GLU A 152 19.67 0.33 -19.39
CA GLU A 152 21.10 0.01 -19.38
C GLU A 152 21.86 0.85 -18.36
N GLU A 153 21.54 2.14 -18.26
CA GLU A 153 22.13 3.02 -17.24
C GLU A 153 21.70 2.58 -15.83
N PHE A 154 20.42 2.25 -15.64
CA PHE A 154 19.91 1.76 -14.37
C PHE A 154 20.63 0.48 -13.94
N GLY A 155 20.67 -0.53 -14.84
CA GLY A 155 21.33 -1.81 -14.57
C GLY A 155 22.80 -1.63 -14.22
N ARG A 156 23.53 -0.81 -14.96
CA ARG A 156 24.94 -0.49 -14.69
C ARG A 156 25.14 0.16 -13.31
N LEU A 157 24.32 1.14 -12.93
CA LEU A 157 24.41 1.79 -11.64
C LEU A 157 24.09 0.84 -10.47
N VAL A 158 23.15 -0.10 -10.68
CA VAL A 158 22.84 -1.18 -9.73
C VAL A 158 24.05 -2.11 -9.56
N GLU A 159 24.64 -2.59 -10.65
CA GLU A 159 25.81 -3.48 -10.63
C GLU A 159 27.04 -2.83 -9.97
N GLU A 160 27.24 -1.53 -10.21
CA GLU A 160 28.33 -0.74 -9.60
C GLU A 160 28.04 -0.33 -8.14
N GLY A 161 26.83 -0.60 -7.62
CA GLY A 161 26.42 -0.21 -6.26
C GLY A 161 26.30 1.31 -6.04
N ARG A 162 26.08 2.08 -7.12
CA ARG A 162 26.03 3.56 -7.11
C ARG A 162 24.65 4.09 -6.73
N TRP A 163 24.15 3.64 -5.58
CA TRP A 163 22.78 3.93 -5.12
C TRP A 163 22.49 5.41 -4.92
N SER A 164 23.44 6.18 -4.39
CA SER A 164 23.29 7.63 -4.17
C SER A 164 23.16 8.44 -5.46
N GLU A 165 23.69 7.93 -6.57
CA GLU A 165 23.53 8.55 -7.89
C GLU A 165 22.24 8.10 -8.57
N LEU A 166 21.83 6.86 -8.32
CA LEU A 166 20.66 6.24 -8.93
C LEU A 166 19.35 6.70 -8.28
N LEU A 167 19.27 6.70 -6.95
CA LEU A 167 18.01 6.85 -6.23
C LEU A 167 17.69 8.32 -5.95
N ASN A 168 16.41 8.64 -6.03
CA ASN A 168 15.89 9.93 -5.61
C ASN A 168 15.41 9.85 -4.17
N GLU A 169 16.25 10.28 -3.22
CA GLU A 169 15.88 10.37 -1.80
C GLU A 169 15.21 11.72 -1.51
N VAL A 170 14.11 11.64 -0.74
CA VAL A 170 13.27 12.80 -0.38
C VAL A 170 13.13 12.86 1.13
N PRO A 171 13.36 14.01 1.78
CA PRO A 171 13.02 14.20 3.20
C PRO A 171 11.53 13.96 3.43
N VAL A 172 11.20 13.36 4.57
CA VAL A 172 9.83 13.00 4.91
C VAL A 172 9.46 13.47 6.32
N HIS A 173 8.20 13.91 6.48
CA HIS A 173 7.64 14.39 7.73
C HIS A 173 6.23 13.84 7.95
N ALA A 174 5.81 13.74 9.19
CA ALA A 174 4.41 13.40 9.49
C ALA A 174 3.47 14.40 8.79
N GLY A 175 2.41 13.88 8.15
CA GLY A 175 1.46 14.65 7.35
C GLY A 175 1.82 14.77 5.86
N ASP A 176 2.99 14.32 5.43
CA ASP A 176 3.32 14.25 4.01
C ASP A 176 2.49 13.16 3.29
N PHE A 177 2.24 13.38 2.01
CA PHE A 177 1.53 12.44 1.14
C PHE A 177 2.31 12.18 -0.14
N PHE A 178 2.42 10.90 -0.52
CA PHE A 178 3.09 10.47 -1.75
C PHE A 178 2.20 9.54 -2.54
N GLN A 179 1.96 9.87 -3.81
CA GLN A 179 1.37 8.95 -4.77
C GLN A 179 2.49 8.17 -5.44
N ILE A 180 2.42 6.84 -5.36
CA ILE A 180 3.38 5.92 -5.97
C ILE A 180 2.68 5.22 -7.14
N ALA A 181 2.85 5.77 -8.32
CA ALA A 181 2.34 5.16 -9.53
C ALA A 181 3.12 3.88 -9.87
N PRO A 182 2.51 2.90 -10.56
CA PRO A 182 3.25 1.79 -11.14
C PRO A 182 4.46 2.28 -11.94
N GLY A 183 5.56 1.53 -11.92
CA GLY A 183 6.82 1.93 -12.56
C GLY A 183 7.69 2.89 -11.76
N THR A 184 7.22 3.39 -10.62
CA THR A 184 8.02 4.24 -9.73
C THR A 184 8.91 3.38 -8.84
N VAL A 185 10.23 3.56 -8.94
CA VAL A 185 11.20 2.96 -7.99
C VAL A 185 11.07 3.66 -6.64
N HIS A 186 10.89 2.90 -5.56
CA HIS A 186 10.64 3.48 -4.24
C HIS A 186 11.14 2.58 -3.10
N ALA A 187 11.28 3.18 -1.91
CA ALA A 187 11.49 2.47 -0.64
C ALA A 187 11.09 3.36 0.54
N ILE A 188 10.36 2.80 1.49
CA ILE A 188 10.20 3.38 2.82
C ILE A 188 11.47 3.08 3.61
N LYS A 189 12.03 4.09 4.28
CA LYS A 189 13.26 3.90 5.07
C LYS A 189 12.94 3.87 6.56
N GLY A 190 13.90 3.34 7.31
CA GLY A 190 13.79 3.19 8.76
C GLY A 190 13.47 4.51 9.47
N GLY A 191 12.71 4.43 10.55
CA GLY A 191 12.21 5.59 11.29
C GLY A 191 10.93 6.20 10.73
N THR A 192 10.32 5.58 9.72
CA THR A 192 9.09 6.06 9.08
C THR A 192 7.92 5.12 9.35
N MET A 193 6.75 5.68 9.62
CA MET A 193 5.50 4.94 9.67
C MET A 193 4.47 5.56 8.73
N VAL A 194 3.84 4.74 7.91
CA VAL A 194 2.88 5.21 6.89
C VAL A 194 1.56 4.43 6.94
N LEU A 195 0.48 5.13 6.59
CA LEU A 195 -0.75 4.52 6.12
C LEU A 195 -0.63 4.34 4.60
N GLU A 196 -0.54 3.11 4.15
CA GLU A 196 -0.51 2.74 2.75
C GLU A 196 -1.90 2.34 2.29
N THR A 197 -2.37 2.95 1.22
CA THR A 197 -3.58 2.52 0.51
C THR A 197 -3.18 2.13 -0.90
N GLN A 198 -3.49 0.89 -1.28
CA GLN A 198 -3.06 0.31 -2.55
C GLN A 198 -4.15 -0.55 -3.19
N GLN A 199 -3.95 -0.91 -4.46
CA GLN A 199 -4.70 -1.98 -5.10
C GLN A 199 -4.48 -3.31 -4.34
N SER A 200 -5.45 -4.22 -4.41
CA SER A 200 -5.38 -5.54 -3.77
C SER A 200 -4.37 -6.46 -4.47
N SER A 201 -3.09 -6.16 -4.26
CA SER A 201 -1.94 -6.84 -4.85
C SER A 201 -0.76 -6.81 -3.87
N ASP A 202 0.03 -7.88 -3.80
CA ASP A 202 1.28 -7.93 -3.04
C ASP A 202 2.52 -8.14 -3.93
N ILE A 203 2.36 -7.96 -5.25
CA ILE A 203 3.44 -8.10 -6.22
C ILE A 203 4.51 -7.05 -5.95
N THR A 204 5.74 -7.52 -5.78
CA THR A 204 6.90 -6.67 -5.50
C THR A 204 8.09 -7.13 -6.33
N TYR A 205 8.55 -6.27 -7.27
CA TYR A 205 9.82 -6.48 -7.96
C TYR A 205 10.92 -5.80 -7.19
N ARG A 206 11.73 -6.62 -6.53
CA ARG A 206 12.79 -6.18 -5.63
C ARG A 206 14.07 -5.93 -6.42
N VAL A 207 14.55 -4.68 -6.38
CA VAL A 207 15.80 -4.26 -7.03
C VAL A 207 16.99 -4.52 -6.12
N TYR A 208 16.86 -4.19 -4.82
CA TYR A 208 17.92 -4.35 -3.83
C TYR A 208 17.35 -4.55 -2.43
N ASP A 209 18.01 -5.39 -1.63
CA ASP A 209 17.59 -5.72 -0.27
C ASP A 209 18.73 -5.61 0.76
N TYR A 210 19.71 -4.78 0.50
CA TYR A 210 20.86 -4.53 1.42
C TYR A 210 21.63 -5.80 1.81
N ASP A 211 21.62 -6.81 0.95
CA ASP A 211 22.23 -8.14 1.20
C ASP A 211 21.74 -8.84 2.48
N ARG A 212 20.56 -8.47 2.98
CA ARG A 212 19.98 -9.03 4.20
C ARG A 212 19.73 -10.52 4.08
N VAL A 213 20.03 -11.20 5.19
CA VAL A 213 19.79 -12.63 5.36
C VAL A 213 18.58 -12.81 6.27
N GLN A 214 17.64 -13.66 5.86
CA GLN A 214 16.48 -14.06 6.65
C GLN A 214 16.87 -15.02 7.78
N ALA A 215 15.94 -15.29 8.70
CA ALA A 215 16.20 -16.18 9.83
C ALA A 215 16.60 -17.61 9.43
N ASP A 216 16.17 -18.05 8.25
CA ASP A 216 16.51 -19.35 7.67
C ASP A 216 17.87 -19.38 6.94
N GLY A 217 18.62 -18.26 6.94
CA GLY A 217 19.90 -18.14 6.26
C GLY A 217 19.84 -17.79 4.79
N THR A 218 18.65 -17.63 4.22
CA THR A 218 18.46 -17.28 2.79
C THR A 218 18.39 -15.77 2.60
N LYS A 219 18.68 -15.29 1.37
CA LYS A 219 18.38 -13.92 0.95
C LYS A 219 17.04 -13.92 0.21
N ARG A 220 16.30 -12.79 0.29
CA ARG A 220 15.10 -12.61 -0.53
C ARG A 220 15.49 -12.48 -2.00
N GLU A 221 14.67 -13.03 -2.87
CA GLU A 221 14.88 -12.98 -4.32
C GLU A 221 14.87 -11.52 -4.83
N LEU A 222 15.76 -11.23 -5.76
CA LEU A 222 15.80 -9.97 -6.52
C LEU A 222 15.23 -10.19 -7.92
N HIS A 223 14.53 -9.18 -8.44
CA HIS A 223 13.77 -9.26 -9.69
C HIS A 223 14.24 -8.18 -10.68
N LEU A 224 15.57 -8.03 -10.87
CA LEU A 224 16.13 -6.91 -11.62
C LEU A 224 15.55 -6.81 -13.03
N GLN A 225 15.44 -7.93 -13.77
CA GLN A 225 14.90 -7.90 -15.14
C GLN A 225 13.44 -7.43 -15.16
N LYS A 226 12.56 -8.03 -14.34
CA LYS A 226 11.16 -7.59 -14.24
C LYS A 226 11.04 -6.14 -13.78
N SER A 227 11.98 -5.67 -12.94
CA SER A 227 12.04 -4.27 -12.55
C SER A 227 12.34 -3.36 -13.74
N LEU A 228 13.34 -3.72 -14.55
CA LEU A 228 13.70 -2.95 -15.77
C LEU A 228 12.56 -2.89 -16.79
N ASP A 229 11.77 -3.95 -16.89
CA ASP A 229 10.62 -4.04 -17.80
C ASP A 229 9.50 -3.05 -17.44
N VAL A 230 9.35 -2.72 -16.14
CA VAL A 230 8.22 -1.91 -15.66
C VAL A 230 8.61 -0.51 -15.20
N ILE A 231 9.91 -0.19 -15.00
CA ILE A 231 10.32 1.15 -14.54
C ILE A 231 9.94 2.22 -15.57
N ASP A 232 9.27 3.26 -15.10
CA ASP A 232 9.04 4.48 -15.90
C ASP A 232 10.28 5.39 -15.89
N PHE A 233 11.08 5.30 -16.95
CA PHE A 233 12.27 6.14 -17.14
C PHE A 233 11.93 7.58 -17.56
N GLY A 234 10.66 7.87 -17.87
CA GLY A 234 10.17 9.21 -18.21
C GLY A 234 9.60 9.98 -17.02
N ALA A 235 9.36 9.31 -15.90
CA ALA A 235 8.78 9.91 -14.71
C ALA A 235 9.65 11.05 -14.17
N LYS A 236 9.00 12.15 -13.75
CA LYS A 236 9.70 13.25 -13.09
C LYS A 236 9.91 12.91 -11.62
N PRO A 237 11.13 13.17 -11.09
CA PRO A 237 11.40 12.96 -9.68
C PRO A 237 10.47 13.79 -8.78
N ILE A 238 9.90 13.17 -7.76
CA ILE A 238 9.17 13.84 -6.69
C ILE A 238 10.19 14.49 -5.75
N THR A 239 9.96 15.73 -5.36
CA THR A 239 10.88 16.50 -4.49
C THR A 239 10.35 16.74 -3.09
N SER A 240 9.05 16.53 -2.85
CA SER A 240 8.42 16.74 -1.56
C SER A 240 7.05 16.04 -1.53
N GLY A 241 6.68 15.49 -0.37
CA GLY A 241 5.34 14.98 -0.06
C GLY A 241 4.41 16.01 0.59
N ARG A 242 4.86 17.27 0.74
CA ARG A 242 4.09 18.28 1.45
C ARG A 242 2.72 18.50 0.81
N VAL A 243 1.67 18.32 1.62
CA VAL A 243 0.30 18.57 1.19
C VAL A 243 0.07 20.08 1.10
N SER A 244 -0.27 20.56 -0.09
CA SER A 244 -0.61 21.96 -0.37
C SER A 244 -2.03 22.16 -0.85
N ALA A 245 -2.83 21.10 -0.89
CA ALA A 245 -4.23 21.15 -1.31
C ALA A 245 -5.07 21.96 -0.30
N PRO A 246 -6.07 22.72 -0.79
CA PRO A 246 -6.93 23.51 0.10
C PRO A 246 -7.83 22.58 0.94
N THR A 247 -8.00 22.97 2.21
CA THR A 247 -8.97 22.32 3.10
C THR A 247 -10.34 22.98 2.93
N THR A 248 -11.37 22.20 2.65
CA THR A 248 -12.76 22.65 2.53
C THR A 248 -13.62 21.89 3.53
N ASN A 249 -14.33 22.60 4.40
CA ASN A 249 -15.15 22.01 5.47
C ASN A 249 -14.38 21.01 6.37
N GLY A 250 -13.11 21.30 6.67
CA GLY A 250 -12.28 20.42 7.48
C GLY A 250 -11.70 19.20 6.73
N ILE A 251 -11.91 19.10 5.42
CA ILE A 251 -11.45 17.99 4.60
C ILE A 251 -10.44 18.48 3.56
N THR A 252 -9.30 17.83 3.49
CA THR A 252 -8.28 18.06 2.44
C THR A 252 -8.24 16.85 1.52
N GLN A 253 -8.55 17.04 0.24
CA GLN A 253 -8.42 15.97 -0.75
C GLN A 253 -6.96 15.80 -1.13
N LEU A 254 -6.40 14.62 -0.88
CA LEU A 254 -5.00 14.27 -1.17
C LEU A 254 -4.84 13.77 -2.61
N VAL A 255 -5.72 12.86 -3.02
CA VAL A 255 -5.69 12.24 -4.36
C VAL A 255 -7.09 11.92 -4.87
N CYS A 256 -7.22 11.91 -6.18
CA CYS A 256 -8.36 11.34 -6.90
C CYS A 256 -7.81 10.61 -8.14
N CYS A 257 -7.91 9.30 -8.18
CA CYS A 257 -7.39 8.44 -9.25
C CYS A 257 -8.37 7.28 -9.53
N GLN A 258 -8.01 6.37 -10.42
CA GLN A 258 -8.88 5.24 -10.79
C GLN A 258 -9.22 4.32 -9.62
N ILE A 259 -8.32 4.14 -8.65
CA ILE A 259 -8.55 3.28 -7.49
C ILE A 259 -9.34 3.97 -6.37
N GLY A 260 -9.62 5.27 -6.46
CA GLY A 260 -10.43 5.96 -5.47
C GLY A 260 -9.98 7.39 -5.15
N ARG A 261 -10.42 7.88 -3.99
CA ARG A 261 -10.09 9.19 -3.44
C ARG A 261 -9.60 9.06 -2.01
N ALA A 262 -8.53 9.74 -1.66
CA ALA A 262 -8.07 9.87 -0.28
C ALA A 262 -8.24 11.32 0.22
N HIS A 263 -8.62 11.44 1.49
CA HIS A 263 -8.84 12.70 2.19
C HIS A 263 -8.22 12.64 3.59
N VAL A 264 -7.85 13.80 4.13
CA VAL A 264 -7.40 13.99 5.51
C VAL A 264 -8.06 15.24 6.13
#